data_f5caf2bd787f454eb2bba956e8f2d631
#
_entry.id   f5caf2bd787f454eb2bba956e8f2d631
#
_cell.length_a   1.000
_cell.length_b   1.000
_cell.length_c   1.000
_cell.angle_alpha   90.00
_cell.angle_beta   90.00
_cell.angle_gamma   90.00
#
_symmetry.space_group_name_H-M   'P 1'
#
loop_
_entity.id
_entity.type
_entity.pdbx_description
1 polymer ?
#
loop_
_entity_poly.entity_id
_entity_poly.type
_entity_poly.pdbx_seq_one_letter_code
_entity_poly.pdbx_strand_id
1 'polypeptide(L)'
;MSDFPPADGLEAPRREPIFAVPSVVVALIGALIGAYAVFDFLAPATQDAALGLFAFLPGRLTLAIWPERLSDLIARAAGDPNALAEATLLRHYHLAPGAARPWTLLTYAFMHGSWTHVLINSVWLVAFGPPVARRFGAPRFLAFFALTAVAGALTHWAFYQMDFAPLIGASATDSGLMAAATRFIFEPGGPLGSSQGYSLSAGEADPLRPAPPLAQLLRQRRPLGFIAIWMATNVIFGAGAQALGASDAPIAWIAHVGGFVAGLLAFPLFDRASTQGR
;
A
#
# COMPACT_ATOMS: atom_id res chain seq x y z
N MET A 1 -10.27 65.98 10.47
CA MET A 1 -9.29 65.34 9.57
C MET A 1 -8.85 64.12 10.30
N SER A 2 -9.40 62.99 9.96
CA SER A 2 -9.07 61.67 10.56
C SER A 2 -8.23 60.91 9.56
N ASP A 3 -6.92 60.87 9.82
CA ASP A 3 -5.96 60.06 9.07
C ASP A 3 -6.10 58.60 9.53
N PHE A 4 -6.90 57.79 8.78
CA PHE A 4 -6.79 56.36 8.82
C PHE A 4 -5.75 55.92 7.76
N PRO A 5 -4.75 55.15 8.11
CA PRO A 5 -3.85 54.59 7.10
C PRO A 5 -4.63 53.64 6.19
N PRO A 6 -4.27 53.53 4.90
CA PRO A 6 -4.92 52.60 3.98
C PRO A 6 -4.71 51.18 4.43
N ALA A 7 -5.78 50.38 4.34
CA ALA A 7 -5.78 48.95 4.63
C ALA A 7 -5.16 48.17 3.46
N ASP A 8 -3.91 48.46 3.19
CA ASP A 8 -3.11 47.73 2.20
C ASP A 8 -2.40 46.55 2.88
N GLY A 9 -2.76 45.35 2.51
CA GLY A 9 -1.94 44.19 2.80
C GLY A 9 -2.63 42.96 3.42
N LEU A 10 -3.97 42.89 3.41
CA LEU A 10 -4.61 41.58 3.65
C LEU A 10 -4.57 40.79 2.35
N GLU A 11 -3.47 40.05 2.11
CA GLU A 11 -3.49 38.99 1.10
C GLU A 11 -4.68 38.08 1.41
N ALA A 12 -5.62 38.00 0.45
CA ALA A 12 -6.74 37.08 0.55
C ALA A 12 -6.19 35.68 0.83
N PRO A 13 -6.73 34.95 1.82
CA PRO A 13 -6.24 33.60 2.13
C PRO A 13 -6.26 32.79 0.84
N ARG A 14 -5.10 32.28 0.43
CA ARG A 14 -4.97 31.39 -0.73
C ARG A 14 -5.86 30.19 -0.44
N ARG A 15 -7.02 30.13 -1.08
CA ARG A 15 -7.87 28.93 -1.06
C ARG A 15 -7.08 27.83 -1.75
N GLU A 16 -6.48 26.93 -1.00
CA GLU A 16 -5.97 25.70 -1.59
C GLU A 16 -7.18 24.98 -2.22
N PRO A 17 -7.11 24.60 -3.50
CA PRO A 17 -8.19 23.86 -4.12
C PRO A 17 -8.38 22.55 -3.36
N ILE A 18 -9.62 22.27 -2.95
CA ILE A 18 -10.03 21.08 -2.18
C ILE A 18 -9.55 19.78 -2.86
N PHE A 19 -9.28 19.82 -4.15
CA PHE A 19 -8.82 18.71 -5.00
C PHE A 19 -7.36 18.83 -5.48
N ALA A 20 -6.51 19.61 -4.84
CA ALA A 20 -5.09 19.65 -5.21
C ALA A 20 -4.39 18.34 -4.79
N VAL A 21 -4.47 17.32 -5.63
CA VAL A 21 -3.72 16.07 -5.43
C VAL A 21 -2.23 16.35 -5.65
N PRO A 22 -1.32 16.04 -4.70
CA PRO A 22 0.11 16.24 -4.89
C PRO A 22 0.63 15.54 -6.15
N SER A 23 1.53 16.19 -6.88
CA SER A 23 2.06 15.67 -8.15
C SER A 23 2.69 14.28 -8.03
N VAL A 24 3.30 13.95 -6.90
CA VAL A 24 3.85 12.61 -6.63
C VAL A 24 2.79 11.53 -6.60
N VAL A 25 1.59 11.83 -6.08
CA VAL A 25 0.45 10.88 -6.06
C VAL A 25 -0.08 10.71 -7.49
N VAL A 26 -0.25 11.82 -8.23
CA VAL A 26 -0.68 11.77 -9.64
C VAL A 26 0.30 10.97 -10.49
N ALA A 27 1.61 11.22 -10.32
CA ALA A 27 2.66 10.49 -11.03
C ALA A 27 2.64 8.99 -10.71
N LEU A 28 2.42 8.63 -9.43
CA LEU A 28 2.35 7.23 -9.02
C LEU A 28 1.12 6.54 -9.60
N ILE A 29 -0.06 7.18 -9.58
CA ILE A 29 -1.27 6.66 -10.23
C ILE A 29 -1.04 6.49 -11.74
N GLY A 30 -0.44 7.48 -12.38
CA GLY A 30 -0.06 7.40 -13.79
C GLY A 30 0.89 6.23 -14.08
N ALA A 31 1.84 5.96 -13.18
CA ALA A 31 2.74 4.82 -13.29
C ALA A 31 2.02 3.47 -13.14
N LEU A 32 1.08 3.35 -12.18
CA LEU A 32 0.28 2.12 -11.98
C LEU A 32 -0.59 1.83 -13.20
N ILE A 33 -1.37 2.83 -13.64
CA ILE A 33 -2.27 2.71 -14.80
C ILE A 33 -1.46 2.46 -16.08
N GLY A 34 -0.37 3.20 -16.29
CA GLY A 34 0.51 3.04 -17.46
C GLY A 34 1.18 1.67 -17.51
N ALA A 35 1.68 1.18 -16.37
CA ALA A 35 2.28 -0.15 -16.28
C ALA A 35 1.26 -1.23 -16.62
N TYR A 36 0.02 -1.13 -16.10
CA TYR A 36 -1.03 -2.08 -16.43
C TYR A 36 -1.49 -1.96 -17.89
N ALA A 37 -1.65 -0.75 -18.41
CA ALA A 37 -2.00 -0.55 -19.82
C ALA A 37 -0.97 -1.20 -20.76
N VAL A 38 0.33 -1.01 -20.50
CA VAL A 38 1.38 -1.68 -21.28
C VAL A 38 1.26 -3.20 -21.14
N PHE A 39 1.08 -3.71 -19.92
CA PHE A 39 0.94 -5.14 -19.65
C PHE A 39 -0.25 -5.76 -20.41
N ASP A 40 -1.41 -5.10 -20.42
CA ASP A 40 -2.65 -5.55 -21.03
C ASP A 40 -2.54 -5.69 -22.57
N PHE A 41 -1.69 -4.88 -23.21
CA PHE A 41 -1.42 -4.95 -24.65
C PHE A 41 -0.37 -5.99 -25.06
N LEU A 42 0.30 -6.64 -24.11
CA LEU A 42 1.30 -7.66 -24.44
C LEU A 42 0.65 -8.96 -24.90
N ALA A 43 1.34 -9.70 -25.76
CA ALA A 43 0.95 -11.07 -26.09
C ALA A 43 1.01 -11.96 -24.83
N PRO A 44 0.16 -13.00 -24.71
CA PRO A 44 0.08 -13.86 -23.53
C PRO A 44 1.44 -14.38 -23.05
N ALA A 45 2.28 -14.89 -23.94
CA ALA A 45 3.62 -15.38 -23.57
C ALA A 45 4.53 -14.28 -22.99
N THR A 46 4.35 -13.02 -23.41
CA THR A 46 5.09 -11.88 -22.89
C THR A 46 4.51 -11.42 -21.55
N GLN A 47 3.19 -11.51 -21.35
CA GLN A 47 2.54 -11.29 -20.05
C GLN A 47 3.06 -12.26 -19.00
N ASP A 48 3.16 -13.55 -19.34
CA ASP A 48 3.73 -14.57 -18.46
C ASP A 48 5.19 -14.28 -18.11
N ALA A 49 6.00 -13.89 -19.09
CA ALA A 49 7.37 -13.49 -18.86
C ALA A 49 7.47 -12.24 -17.95
N ALA A 50 6.60 -11.25 -18.14
CA ALA A 50 6.52 -10.05 -17.33
C ALA A 50 6.11 -10.37 -15.88
N LEU A 51 5.11 -11.24 -15.68
CA LEU A 51 4.76 -11.74 -14.34
C LEU A 51 5.95 -12.45 -13.69
N GLY A 52 6.64 -13.31 -14.43
CA GLY A 52 7.86 -13.95 -13.94
C GLY A 52 8.96 -12.96 -13.54
N LEU A 53 9.09 -11.82 -14.22
CA LEU A 53 10.11 -10.81 -13.96
C LEU A 53 9.76 -9.83 -12.83
N PHE A 54 8.51 -9.44 -12.69
CA PHE A 54 8.10 -8.30 -11.88
C PHE A 54 7.15 -8.66 -10.73
N ALA A 55 6.37 -9.75 -10.84
CA ALA A 55 5.54 -10.22 -9.74
C ALA A 55 6.37 -10.90 -8.65
N PHE A 56 5.94 -10.77 -7.40
CA PHE A 56 6.59 -11.46 -6.30
C PHE A 56 6.01 -12.88 -6.16
N LEU A 57 6.89 -13.88 -6.21
CA LEU A 57 6.54 -15.28 -5.98
C LEU A 57 7.19 -15.75 -4.68
N PRO A 58 6.42 -16.02 -3.61
CA PRO A 58 6.94 -16.47 -2.33
C PRO A 58 7.87 -17.69 -2.43
N GLY A 59 7.44 -18.71 -3.16
CA GLY A 59 8.22 -19.93 -3.37
C GLY A 59 9.56 -19.70 -4.05
N ARG A 60 9.66 -18.68 -4.94
CA ARG A 60 10.94 -18.30 -5.54
C ARG A 60 11.94 -17.81 -4.50
N LEU A 61 11.51 -16.94 -3.60
CA LEU A 61 12.37 -16.45 -2.52
C LEU A 61 12.79 -17.60 -1.61
N THR A 62 11.86 -18.49 -1.28
CA THR A 62 12.13 -19.68 -0.46
C THR A 62 13.18 -20.57 -1.11
N LEU A 63 13.04 -20.90 -2.40
CA LEU A 63 14.01 -21.73 -3.10
C LEU A 63 15.38 -21.06 -3.32
N ALA A 64 15.41 -19.73 -3.35
CA ALA A 64 16.67 -18.99 -3.39
C ALA A 64 17.43 -19.04 -2.06
N ILE A 65 16.71 -19.10 -0.93
CA ILE A 65 17.29 -19.18 0.43
C ILE A 65 17.57 -20.64 0.80
N TRP A 66 16.66 -21.55 0.47
CA TRP A 66 16.69 -22.98 0.80
C TRP A 66 16.48 -23.84 -0.46
N PRO A 67 17.50 -24.00 -1.33
CA PRO A 67 17.39 -24.76 -2.59
C PRO A 67 16.98 -26.21 -2.40
N GLU A 68 17.32 -26.81 -1.26
CA GLU A 68 16.99 -28.19 -0.89
C GLU A 68 15.47 -28.44 -0.82
N ARG A 69 14.67 -27.42 -0.56
CA ARG A 69 13.19 -27.54 -0.56
C ARG A 69 12.59 -27.88 -1.93
N LEU A 70 13.37 -27.74 -3.01
CA LEU A 70 12.94 -28.17 -4.33
C LEU A 70 12.72 -29.69 -4.40
N SER A 71 13.58 -30.48 -3.75
CA SER A 71 13.41 -31.94 -3.69
C SER A 71 12.14 -32.34 -2.97
N ASP A 72 11.77 -31.64 -1.91
CA ASP A 72 10.52 -31.87 -1.16
C ASP A 72 9.29 -31.56 -2.03
N LEU A 73 9.36 -30.51 -2.84
CA LEU A 73 8.29 -30.14 -3.76
C LEU A 73 8.11 -31.21 -4.86
N ILE A 74 9.21 -31.67 -5.45
CA ILE A 74 9.19 -32.73 -6.48
C ILE A 74 8.64 -34.05 -5.89
N ALA A 75 9.05 -34.40 -4.68
CA ALA A 75 8.58 -35.62 -4.00
C ALA A 75 7.06 -35.55 -3.73
N ARG A 76 6.54 -34.40 -3.36
CA ARG A 76 5.10 -34.19 -3.19
C ARG A 76 4.35 -34.25 -4.51
N ALA A 77 4.91 -33.67 -5.58
CA ALA A 77 4.32 -33.67 -6.91
C ALA A 77 4.13 -35.09 -7.48
N ALA A 78 4.96 -36.06 -7.10
CA ALA A 78 4.87 -37.44 -7.55
C ALA A 78 3.61 -38.17 -7.06
N GLY A 79 2.93 -37.65 -6.02
CA GLY A 79 1.73 -38.30 -5.45
C GLY A 79 0.47 -37.41 -5.35
N ASP A 80 0.57 -36.12 -5.66
CA ASP A 80 -0.52 -35.16 -5.47
C ASP A 80 -0.72 -34.28 -6.74
N PRO A 81 -1.93 -34.28 -7.35
CA PRO A 81 -2.23 -33.40 -8.48
C PRO A 81 -2.03 -31.90 -8.20
N ASN A 82 -2.23 -31.44 -6.95
CA ASN A 82 -2.00 -30.05 -6.57
C ASN A 82 -0.50 -29.70 -6.59
N ALA A 83 0.34 -30.60 -6.10
CA ALA A 83 1.78 -30.42 -6.15
C ALA A 83 2.32 -30.47 -7.59
N LEU A 84 1.67 -31.20 -8.51
CA LEU A 84 1.98 -31.18 -9.92
C LEU A 84 1.63 -29.79 -10.53
N ALA A 85 0.54 -29.18 -10.12
CA ALA A 85 0.17 -27.83 -10.54
C ALA A 85 1.21 -26.80 -10.04
N GLU A 86 1.67 -26.92 -8.79
CA GLU A 86 2.75 -26.08 -8.24
C GLU A 86 4.06 -26.26 -9.00
N ALA A 87 4.47 -27.50 -9.30
CA ALA A 87 5.67 -27.79 -10.10
C ALA A 87 5.55 -27.23 -11.53
N THR A 88 4.35 -27.22 -12.11
CA THR A 88 4.06 -26.66 -13.43
C THR A 88 4.18 -25.13 -13.41
N LEU A 89 3.63 -24.45 -12.37
CA LEU A 89 3.81 -23.02 -12.15
C LEU A 89 5.29 -22.66 -11.97
N LEU A 90 6.05 -23.45 -11.22
CA LEU A 90 7.48 -23.31 -11.05
C LEU A 90 8.20 -23.32 -12.42
N ARG A 91 7.89 -24.28 -13.26
CA ARG A 91 8.45 -24.41 -14.62
C ARG A 91 8.02 -23.26 -15.53
N HIS A 92 6.76 -22.86 -15.45
CA HIS A 92 6.18 -21.81 -16.29
C HIS A 92 6.81 -20.44 -16.05
N TYR A 93 7.06 -20.10 -14.80
CA TYR A 93 7.68 -18.81 -14.42
C TYR A 93 9.21 -18.82 -14.44
N HIS A 94 9.84 -19.79 -15.12
CA HIS A 94 11.30 -19.91 -15.26
C HIS A 94 12.06 -19.73 -13.93
N LEU A 95 11.67 -20.49 -12.94
CA LEU A 95 12.35 -20.49 -11.66
C LEU A 95 13.68 -21.25 -11.78
N ALA A 96 14.69 -20.56 -12.29
CA ALA A 96 16.05 -21.07 -12.15
C ALA A 96 16.40 -21.15 -10.65
N PRO A 97 16.88 -22.29 -10.13
CA PRO A 97 17.36 -22.38 -8.77
C PRO A 97 18.37 -21.26 -8.48
N GLY A 98 18.18 -20.52 -7.38
CA GLY A 98 19.08 -19.44 -6.98
C GLY A 98 18.75 -18.04 -7.45
N ALA A 99 17.74 -17.82 -8.31
CA ALA A 99 17.36 -16.48 -8.78
C ALA A 99 16.29 -15.84 -7.87
N ALA A 100 16.69 -15.21 -6.77
CA ALA A 100 15.77 -14.59 -5.81
C ALA A 100 14.93 -13.44 -6.38
N ARG A 101 15.42 -12.75 -7.41
CA ARG A 101 14.82 -11.53 -8.00
C ARG A 101 14.34 -10.54 -6.93
N PRO A 102 15.24 -9.99 -6.10
CA PRO A 102 14.87 -9.19 -4.93
C PRO A 102 14.07 -7.92 -5.29
N TRP A 103 14.22 -7.38 -6.51
CA TRP A 103 13.41 -6.26 -6.98
C TRP A 103 11.91 -6.54 -6.99
N THR A 104 11.51 -7.84 -7.08
CA THR A 104 10.10 -8.23 -7.08
C THR A 104 9.41 -7.95 -5.75
N LEU A 105 10.15 -7.77 -4.65
CA LEU A 105 9.63 -7.29 -3.38
C LEU A 105 8.99 -5.88 -3.48
N LEU A 106 9.35 -5.12 -4.53
CA LEU A 106 8.79 -3.80 -4.80
C LEU A 106 7.99 -3.75 -6.10
N THR A 107 8.50 -4.37 -7.18
CA THR A 107 7.91 -4.21 -8.51
C THR A 107 6.53 -4.84 -8.63
N TYR A 108 6.20 -5.83 -7.81
CA TYR A 108 4.88 -6.44 -7.78
C TYR A 108 3.75 -5.42 -7.53
N ALA A 109 4.04 -4.35 -6.78
CA ALA A 109 3.08 -3.29 -6.50
C ALA A 109 2.64 -2.52 -7.75
N PHE A 110 3.40 -2.60 -8.84
CA PHE A 110 3.08 -1.98 -10.13
C PHE A 110 2.39 -2.95 -11.11
N MET A 111 2.34 -4.24 -10.78
CA MET A 111 1.66 -5.26 -11.59
C MET A 111 0.19 -5.39 -11.16
N HIS A 112 -0.72 -5.52 -12.12
CA HIS A 112 -2.15 -5.71 -11.84
C HIS A 112 -2.73 -6.78 -12.76
N GLY A 113 -3.78 -7.46 -12.31
CA GLY A 113 -4.42 -8.54 -13.07
C GLY A 113 -5.65 -8.09 -13.87
N SER A 114 -6.15 -6.87 -13.67
CA SER A 114 -7.31 -6.34 -14.39
C SER A 114 -7.42 -4.82 -14.26
N TRP A 115 -8.16 -4.18 -15.16
CA TRP A 115 -8.52 -2.76 -15.06
C TRP A 115 -9.24 -2.44 -13.74
N THR A 116 -10.16 -3.29 -13.32
CA THR A 116 -10.85 -3.12 -12.03
C THR A 116 -9.86 -3.10 -10.87
N HIS A 117 -8.85 -3.99 -10.88
CA HIS A 117 -7.84 -4.07 -9.84
C HIS A 117 -6.99 -2.78 -9.75
N VAL A 118 -6.45 -2.31 -10.88
CA VAL A 118 -5.63 -1.08 -10.88
C VAL A 118 -6.45 0.16 -10.55
N LEU A 119 -7.71 0.24 -10.99
CA LEU A 119 -8.58 1.38 -10.70
C LEU A 119 -8.98 1.41 -9.22
N ILE A 120 -9.31 0.28 -8.60
CA ILE A 120 -9.61 0.23 -7.15
C ILE A 120 -8.38 0.67 -6.34
N ASN A 121 -7.18 0.18 -6.65
CA ASN A 121 -5.95 0.64 -5.98
C ASN A 121 -5.72 2.14 -6.21
N SER A 122 -5.95 2.64 -7.43
CA SER A 122 -5.84 4.08 -7.73
C SER A 122 -6.83 4.93 -6.91
N VAL A 123 -8.05 4.44 -6.68
CA VAL A 123 -9.04 5.12 -5.82
C VAL A 123 -8.55 5.19 -4.36
N TRP A 124 -8.00 4.10 -3.83
CA TRP A 124 -7.42 4.10 -2.47
C TRP A 124 -6.21 5.03 -2.38
N LEU A 125 -5.36 5.04 -3.41
CA LEU A 125 -4.22 5.94 -3.48
C LEU A 125 -4.65 7.42 -3.56
N VAL A 126 -5.74 7.76 -4.28
CA VAL A 126 -6.34 9.11 -4.27
C VAL A 126 -6.90 9.47 -2.91
N ALA A 127 -7.53 8.52 -2.21
CA ALA A 127 -8.15 8.78 -0.91
C ALA A 127 -7.13 9.02 0.21
N PHE A 128 -6.08 8.22 0.28
CA PHE A 128 -5.12 8.23 1.40
C PHE A 128 -3.74 8.79 1.06
N GLY A 129 -3.36 8.78 -0.21
CA GLY A 129 -2.07 9.31 -0.67
C GLY A 129 -1.88 10.80 -0.44
N PRO A 130 -2.82 11.69 -0.81
CA PRO A 130 -2.65 13.14 -0.69
C PRO A 130 -2.34 13.62 0.72
N PRO A 131 -3.09 13.27 1.77
CA PRO A 131 -2.79 13.71 3.13
C PRO A 131 -1.41 13.22 3.60
N VAL A 132 -1.03 11.97 3.28
CA VAL A 132 0.28 11.41 3.64
C VAL A 132 1.41 12.09 2.83
N ALA A 133 1.23 12.29 1.53
CA ALA A 133 2.22 12.93 0.67
C ALA A 133 2.49 14.39 1.07
N ARG A 134 1.46 15.16 1.46
CA ARG A 134 1.63 16.52 1.99
C ARG A 134 2.43 16.51 3.29
N ARG A 135 2.15 15.55 4.16
CA ARG A 135 2.81 15.44 5.47
C ARG A 135 4.26 14.99 5.37
N PHE A 136 4.55 13.99 4.56
CA PHE A 136 5.90 13.42 4.41
C PHE A 136 6.76 14.19 3.42
N GLY A 137 6.15 14.77 2.38
CA GLY A 137 6.82 15.27 1.18
C GLY A 137 7.19 14.11 0.24
N ALA A 138 7.39 14.43 -1.05
CA ALA A 138 7.50 13.44 -2.12
C ALA A 138 8.58 12.36 -1.90
N PRO A 139 9.83 12.66 -1.51
CA PRO A 139 10.85 11.62 -1.33
C PRO A 139 10.50 10.63 -0.22
N ARG A 140 10.05 11.14 0.94
CA ARG A 140 9.67 10.28 2.06
C ARG A 140 8.40 9.48 1.77
N PHE A 141 7.46 10.06 1.02
CA PHE A 141 6.25 9.37 0.57
C PHE A 141 6.59 8.16 -0.32
N LEU A 142 7.49 8.32 -1.29
CA LEU A 142 7.94 7.23 -2.16
C LEU A 142 8.73 6.17 -1.39
N ALA A 143 9.59 6.57 -0.47
CA ALA A 143 10.30 5.64 0.39
C ALA A 143 9.35 4.87 1.32
N PHE A 144 8.30 5.52 1.83
CA PHE A 144 7.26 4.88 2.62
C PHE A 144 6.43 3.90 1.78
N PHE A 145 6.07 4.27 0.55
CA PHE A 145 5.42 3.37 -0.40
C PHE A 145 6.26 2.11 -0.62
N ALA A 146 7.55 2.26 -0.89
CA ALA A 146 8.48 1.15 -1.07
C ALA A 146 8.61 0.27 0.19
N LEU A 147 8.72 0.89 1.37
CA LEU A 147 8.80 0.15 2.64
C LEU A 147 7.57 -0.72 2.86
N THR A 148 6.37 -0.17 2.65
CA THR A 148 5.11 -0.89 2.89
C THR A 148 4.86 -1.96 1.84
N ALA A 149 5.32 -1.77 0.59
CA ALA A 149 5.35 -2.81 -0.43
C ALA A 149 6.22 -4.00 0.03
N VAL A 150 7.47 -3.73 0.38
CA VAL A 150 8.42 -4.77 0.83
C VAL A 150 7.88 -5.49 2.06
N ALA A 151 7.35 -4.76 3.04
CA ALA A 151 6.77 -5.35 4.25
C ALA A 151 5.56 -6.25 3.93
N GLY A 152 4.69 -5.82 3.01
CA GLY A 152 3.57 -6.63 2.54
C GLY A 152 4.03 -7.94 1.89
N ALA A 153 4.98 -7.88 0.97
CA ALA A 153 5.54 -9.05 0.31
C ALA A 153 6.21 -10.02 1.29
N LEU A 154 7.03 -9.51 2.23
CA LEU A 154 7.71 -10.33 3.22
C LEU A 154 6.72 -10.94 4.23
N THR A 155 5.68 -10.22 4.63
CA THR A 155 4.62 -10.77 5.49
C THR A 155 3.87 -11.88 4.75
N HIS A 156 3.51 -11.68 3.49
CA HIS A 156 2.88 -12.71 2.69
C HIS A 156 3.77 -13.95 2.55
N TRP A 157 5.06 -13.77 2.26
CA TRP A 157 6.04 -14.85 2.21
C TRP A 157 6.15 -15.61 3.53
N ALA A 158 6.14 -14.92 4.67
CA ALA A 158 6.26 -15.58 5.98
C ALA A 158 5.13 -16.61 6.23
N PHE A 159 3.93 -16.36 5.71
CA PHE A 159 2.78 -17.26 5.85
C PHE A 159 2.65 -18.27 4.71
N TYR A 160 3.13 -17.94 3.50
CA TYR A 160 2.93 -18.71 2.27
C TYR A 160 4.25 -18.99 1.56
N GLN A 161 5.24 -19.54 2.29
CA GLN A 161 6.63 -19.71 1.80
C GLN A 161 6.74 -20.51 0.51
N MET A 162 5.86 -21.48 0.29
CA MET A 162 5.90 -22.37 -0.89
C MET A 162 4.77 -22.08 -1.87
N ASP A 163 4.16 -20.90 -1.80
CA ASP A 163 3.18 -20.45 -2.78
C ASP A 163 3.91 -19.90 -4.03
N PHE A 164 3.45 -20.34 -5.21
CA PHE A 164 3.96 -19.90 -6.50
C PHE A 164 2.96 -19.05 -7.28
N ALA A 165 1.81 -18.75 -6.69
CA ALA A 165 0.89 -17.75 -7.24
C ALA A 165 1.56 -16.37 -7.22
N PRO A 166 1.47 -15.61 -8.33
CA PRO A 166 2.08 -14.29 -8.40
C PRO A 166 1.34 -13.30 -7.49
N LEU A 167 2.05 -12.77 -6.48
CA LEU A 167 1.57 -11.61 -5.73
C LEU A 167 1.73 -10.38 -6.62
N ILE A 168 0.64 -9.63 -6.84
CA ILE A 168 0.55 -8.41 -7.65
C ILE A 168 -0.40 -7.40 -7.01
N GLY A 169 -0.19 -6.12 -7.31
CA GLY A 169 -1.07 -5.01 -6.90
C GLY A 169 -0.50 -4.10 -5.83
N ALA A 170 -0.92 -2.83 -5.85
CA ALA A 170 -0.49 -1.79 -4.91
C ALA A 170 -1.21 -1.85 -3.55
N SER A 171 -2.10 -2.80 -3.33
CA SER A 171 -3.00 -2.85 -2.19
C SER A 171 -2.32 -2.96 -0.82
N ALA A 172 -1.13 -3.58 -0.74
CA ALA A 172 -0.33 -3.58 0.49
C ALA A 172 0.18 -2.18 0.82
N THR A 173 0.59 -1.40 -0.19
CA THR A 173 1.04 -0.01 -0.01
C THR A 173 -0.13 0.91 0.30
N ASP A 174 -1.29 0.72 -0.34
CA ASP A 174 -2.52 1.44 -0.02
C ASP A 174 -2.92 1.21 1.44
N SER A 175 -2.83 -0.04 1.92
CA SER A 175 -3.05 -0.38 3.32
C SER A 175 -2.07 0.34 4.25
N GLY A 176 -0.80 0.44 3.85
CA GLY A 176 0.22 1.22 4.57
C GLY A 176 -0.10 2.71 4.63
N LEU A 177 -0.56 3.30 3.52
CA LEU A 177 -1.01 4.70 3.46
C LEU A 177 -2.26 4.93 4.32
N MET A 178 -3.22 4.00 4.33
CA MET A 178 -4.38 4.05 5.22
C MET A 178 -3.95 4.04 6.69
N ALA A 179 -2.98 3.19 7.06
CA ALA A 179 -2.42 3.13 8.40
C ALA A 179 -1.71 4.45 8.77
N ALA A 180 -0.90 5.00 7.88
CA ALA A 180 -0.24 6.29 8.08
C ALA A 180 -1.26 7.43 8.26
N ALA A 181 -2.27 7.49 7.40
CA ALA A 181 -3.34 8.48 7.48
C ALA A 181 -4.08 8.39 8.82
N THR A 182 -4.40 7.19 9.29
CA THR A 182 -5.08 6.96 10.57
C THR A 182 -4.37 7.60 11.76
N ARG A 183 -3.03 7.79 11.67
CA ARG A 183 -2.23 8.42 12.72
C ARG A 183 -2.57 9.89 12.98
N PHE A 184 -3.20 10.59 12.01
CA PHE A 184 -3.43 12.04 12.13
C PHE A 184 -4.76 12.54 11.57
N ILE A 185 -5.45 11.80 10.70
CA ILE A 185 -6.66 12.31 10.05
C ILE A 185 -7.83 12.57 11.01
N PHE A 186 -7.86 11.88 12.15
CA PHE A 186 -8.90 12.01 13.16
C PHE A 186 -8.57 13.05 14.26
N GLU A 187 -7.35 13.57 14.27
CA GLU A 187 -6.94 14.58 15.24
C GLU A 187 -7.61 15.93 14.96
N PRO A 188 -7.79 16.79 15.97
CA PRO A 188 -8.33 18.14 15.78
C PRO A 188 -7.52 18.90 14.71
N GLY A 189 -8.20 19.45 13.71
CA GLY A 189 -7.57 20.07 12.53
C GLY A 189 -7.20 19.10 11.41
N GLY A 190 -7.31 17.78 11.62
CA GLY A 190 -7.20 16.78 10.56
C GLY A 190 -8.48 16.72 9.69
N PRO A 191 -8.40 16.11 8.49
CA PRO A 191 -9.51 16.03 7.54
C PRO A 191 -10.81 15.42 8.09
N LEU A 192 -10.71 14.50 9.04
CA LEU A 192 -11.84 13.84 9.73
C LEU A 192 -11.89 14.16 11.23
N GLY A 193 -11.14 15.16 11.67
CA GLY A 193 -11.12 15.62 13.05
C GLY A 193 -12.41 16.33 13.45
N SER A 194 -12.70 16.40 14.78
CA SER A 194 -13.85 17.16 15.28
C SER A 194 -13.55 18.66 15.26
N SER A 195 -14.50 19.45 14.75
CA SER A 195 -14.48 20.91 14.82
C SER A 195 -14.94 21.47 16.17
N GLN A 196 -15.28 20.62 17.15
CA GLN A 196 -15.74 21.06 18.47
C GLN A 196 -14.59 21.71 19.25
N GLY A 197 -14.65 23.03 19.39
CA GLY A 197 -13.73 23.83 20.18
C GLY A 197 -12.77 24.72 19.41
N TYR A 198 -12.78 24.68 18.08
CA TYR A 198 -12.03 25.65 17.27
C TYR A 198 -13.02 26.62 16.60
N SER A 199 -12.91 27.89 16.97
CA SER A 199 -13.41 28.99 16.15
C SER A 199 -12.80 28.82 14.77
N LEU A 200 -13.64 28.70 13.75
CA LEU A 200 -13.23 28.62 12.36
C LEU A 200 -12.71 29.99 11.89
N SER A 201 -11.61 30.46 12.43
CA SER A 201 -10.71 31.29 11.66
C SER A 201 -10.03 30.31 10.67
N ALA A 202 -10.47 30.38 9.42
CA ALA A 202 -10.10 29.47 8.34
C ALA A 202 -8.61 29.63 7.91
N GLY A 203 -7.67 29.56 8.87
CA GLY A 203 -6.26 29.80 8.67
C GLY A 203 -5.28 28.86 9.33
N GLU A 204 -5.74 27.99 10.27
CA GLU A 204 -4.79 27.33 11.16
C GLU A 204 -4.99 25.82 11.31
N ALA A 205 -5.33 25.11 10.25
CA ALA A 205 -5.06 23.67 10.22
C ALA A 205 -3.56 23.48 9.97
N ASP A 206 -2.76 23.43 11.03
CA ASP A 206 -1.33 23.09 10.89
C ASP A 206 -1.21 21.63 10.43
N PRO A 207 -0.88 21.38 9.15
CA PRO A 207 -0.76 20.02 8.62
C PRO A 207 0.41 19.27 9.26
N LEU A 208 1.28 19.97 10.00
CA LEU A 208 2.46 19.44 10.68
C LEU A 208 2.28 19.29 12.18
N ARG A 209 1.05 19.41 12.71
CA ARG A 209 0.82 19.12 14.13
C ARG A 209 1.33 17.71 14.47
N PRO A 210 2.08 17.51 15.57
CA PRO A 210 2.58 16.20 15.97
C PRO A 210 1.46 15.17 16.11
N ALA A 211 1.64 14.01 15.49
CA ALA A 211 0.69 12.91 15.63
C ALA A 211 0.80 12.29 17.04
N PRO A 212 -0.30 11.81 17.64
CA PRO A 212 -0.27 11.21 18.96
C PRO A 212 0.60 9.93 18.99
N PRO A 213 1.17 9.57 20.14
CA PRO A 213 1.80 8.27 20.31
C PRO A 213 0.84 7.12 19.95
N LEU A 214 1.36 6.02 19.41
CA LEU A 214 0.53 4.89 19.00
C LEU A 214 -0.37 4.35 20.11
N ALA A 215 0.15 4.28 21.34
CA ALA A 215 -0.63 3.84 22.49
C ALA A 215 -1.84 4.75 22.80
N GLN A 216 -1.72 6.04 22.55
CA GLN A 216 -2.83 6.99 22.68
C GLN A 216 -3.83 6.83 21.54
N LEU A 217 -3.35 6.69 20.30
CA LEU A 217 -4.20 6.44 19.13
C LEU A 217 -5.11 5.21 19.34
N LEU A 218 -4.52 4.11 19.82
CA LEU A 218 -5.25 2.85 20.05
C LEU A 218 -6.27 2.90 21.21
N ARG A 219 -6.34 4.00 21.96
CA ARG A 219 -7.37 4.26 22.96
C ARG A 219 -8.52 5.13 22.41
N GLN A 220 -8.34 5.73 21.25
CA GLN A 220 -9.34 6.59 20.62
C GLN A 220 -10.34 5.76 19.82
N ARG A 221 -11.65 6.01 20.02
CA ARG A 221 -12.72 5.22 19.40
C ARG A 221 -12.74 5.33 17.87
N ARG A 222 -12.48 6.52 17.30
CA ARG A 222 -12.55 6.74 15.84
C ARG A 222 -11.44 6.02 15.08
N PRO A 223 -10.14 6.20 15.40
CA PRO A 223 -9.07 5.43 14.75
C PRO A 223 -9.25 3.92 14.94
N LEU A 224 -9.60 3.48 16.16
CA LEU A 224 -9.80 2.07 16.45
C LEU A 224 -10.96 1.48 15.64
N GLY A 225 -12.08 2.20 15.52
CA GLY A 225 -13.22 1.80 14.69
C GLY A 225 -12.83 1.70 13.21
N PHE A 226 -12.05 2.65 12.70
CA PHE A 226 -11.54 2.59 11.32
C PHE A 226 -10.66 1.36 11.09
N ILE A 227 -9.70 1.09 11.99
CA ILE A 227 -8.83 -0.09 11.92
C ILE A 227 -9.66 -1.38 11.98
N ALA A 228 -10.65 -1.45 12.86
CA ALA A 228 -11.51 -2.62 13.00
C ALA A 228 -12.35 -2.89 11.74
N ILE A 229 -12.96 -1.84 11.15
CA ILE A 229 -13.72 -1.95 9.91
C ILE A 229 -12.79 -2.38 8.76
N TRP A 230 -11.61 -1.76 8.64
CA TRP A 230 -10.63 -2.14 7.63
C TRP A 230 -10.20 -3.61 7.78
N MET A 231 -9.90 -4.06 9.01
CA MET A 231 -9.52 -5.45 9.27
C MET A 231 -10.66 -6.42 8.93
N ALA A 232 -11.89 -6.12 9.36
CA ALA A 232 -13.05 -6.94 9.05
C ALA A 232 -13.26 -7.05 7.52
N THR A 233 -13.13 -5.94 6.80
CA THR A 233 -13.22 -5.91 5.34
C THR A 233 -12.14 -6.80 4.70
N ASN A 234 -10.89 -6.72 5.17
CA ASN A 234 -9.80 -7.57 4.67
C ASN A 234 -10.06 -9.07 4.92
N VAL A 235 -10.56 -9.44 6.10
CA VAL A 235 -10.88 -10.83 6.41
C VAL A 235 -12.05 -11.32 5.55
N ILE A 236 -13.12 -10.52 5.41
CA ILE A 236 -14.31 -10.90 4.64
C ILE A 236 -13.96 -11.07 3.16
N PHE A 237 -13.29 -10.10 2.56
CA PHE A 237 -12.93 -10.15 1.13
C PHE A 237 -11.68 -10.98 0.85
N GLY A 238 -10.75 -11.09 1.80
CA GLY A 238 -9.54 -11.89 1.64
C GLY A 238 -9.77 -13.38 1.84
N ALA A 239 -10.28 -13.76 3.01
CA ALA A 239 -10.51 -15.16 3.35
C ALA A 239 -11.91 -15.66 2.88
N GLY A 240 -12.88 -14.76 2.76
CA GLY A 240 -14.28 -15.10 2.45
C GLY A 240 -14.63 -15.04 0.97
N ALA A 241 -13.96 -14.23 0.16
CA ALA A 241 -14.33 -14.03 -1.24
C ALA A 241 -14.26 -15.32 -2.08
N GLN A 242 -13.24 -16.14 -1.85
CA GLN A 242 -13.10 -17.44 -2.50
C GLN A 242 -14.14 -18.43 -1.99
N ALA A 243 -14.40 -18.46 -0.68
CA ALA A 243 -15.42 -19.32 -0.09
C ALA A 243 -16.85 -18.97 -0.53
N LEU A 244 -17.08 -17.69 -0.90
CA LEU A 244 -18.36 -17.19 -1.39
C LEU A 244 -18.46 -17.22 -2.92
N GLY A 245 -17.45 -17.72 -3.64
CA GLY A 245 -17.41 -17.72 -5.11
C GLY A 245 -17.32 -16.32 -5.74
N ALA A 246 -16.91 -15.32 -4.96
CA ALA A 246 -16.79 -13.94 -5.43
C ALA A 246 -15.42 -13.63 -6.09
N SER A 247 -14.46 -14.54 -6.01
CA SER A 247 -13.16 -14.44 -6.66
C SER A 247 -12.60 -15.84 -6.96
N ASP A 248 -12.11 -16.05 -8.18
CA ASP A 248 -11.44 -17.29 -8.59
C ASP A 248 -10.01 -17.41 -8.02
N ALA A 249 -9.42 -16.30 -7.59
CA ALA A 249 -8.09 -16.27 -7.00
C ALA A 249 -8.13 -15.75 -5.55
N PRO A 250 -7.32 -16.31 -4.63
CA PRO A 250 -7.24 -15.81 -3.26
C PRO A 250 -6.68 -14.39 -3.27
N ILE A 251 -7.39 -13.47 -2.61
CA ILE A 251 -6.86 -12.13 -2.38
C ILE A 251 -5.75 -12.26 -1.33
N ALA A 252 -4.59 -11.69 -1.60
CA ALA A 252 -3.42 -11.74 -0.71
C ALA A 252 -3.58 -10.81 0.52
N TRP A 253 -4.67 -11.00 1.28
CA TRP A 253 -5.04 -10.16 2.43
C TRP A 253 -3.95 -10.07 3.50
N ILE A 254 -3.12 -11.11 3.65
CA ILE A 254 -1.96 -11.11 4.56
C ILE A 254 -0.93 -10.04 4.15
N ALA A 255 -0.73 -9.82 2.83
CA ALA A 255 0.13 -8.73 2.36
C ALA A 255 -0.42 -7.36 2.77
N HIS A 256 -1.75 -7.18 2.73
CA HIS A 256 -2.41 -5.95 3.19
C HIS A 256 -2.15 -5.70 4.68
N VAL A 257 -2.29 -6.75 5.51
CA VAL A 257 -1.99 -6.67 6.95
C VAL A 257 -0.54 -6.29 7.18
N GLY A 258 0.40 -6.90 6.45
CA GLY A 258 1.82 -6.57 6.52
C GLY A 258 2.11 -5.11 6.17
N GLY A 259 1.56 -4.62 5.07
CA GLY A 259 1.66 -3.22 4.65
C GLY A 259 1.06 -2.26 5.67
N PHE A 260 -0.12 -2.58 6.21
CA PHE A 260 -0.80 -1.77 7.22
C PHE A 260 0.01 -1.69 8.52
N VAL A 261 0.45 -2.80 9.08
CA VAL A 261 1.23 -2.84 10.32
C VAL A 261 2.55 -2.08 10.14
N ALA A 262 3.26 -2.32 9.04
CA ALA A 262 4.48 -1.59 8.73
C ALA A 262 4.23 -0.08 8.62
N GLY A 263 3.14 0.32 7.94
CA GLY A 263 2.75 1.71 7.81
C GLY A 263 2.43 2.38 9.15
N LEU A 264 1.71 1.67 10.02
CA LEU A 264 1.36 2.18 11.35
C LEU A 264 2.60 2.38 12.24
N LEU A 265 3.53 1.42 12.21
CA LEU A 265 4.73 1.42 13.05
C LEU A 265 5.82 2.35 12.51
N ALA A 266 6.03 2.37 11.20
CA ALA A 266 7.08 3.17 10.57
C ALA A 266 6.70 4.66 10.41
N PHE A 267 5.44 5.04 10.57
CA PHE A 267 4.98 6.42 10.43
C PHE A 267 5.89 7.46 11.07
N PRO A 268 6.36 7.33 12.34
CA PRO A 268 7.18 8.35 12.99
C PRO A 268 8.53 8.61 12.31
N LEU A 269 9.05 7.63 11.55
CA LEU A 269 10.31 7.75 10.83
C LEU A 269 10.20 8.65 9.60
N PHE A 270 8.99 8.78 9.05
CA PHE A 270 8.70 9.54 7.84
C PHE A 270 8.03 10.89 8.14
N ASP A 271 7.45 11.04 9.34
CA ASP A 271 6.72 12.23 9.73
C ASP A 271 7.64 13.43 9.93
N ARG A 272 7.41 14.50 9.16
CA ARG A 272 8.17 15.76 9.28
C ARG A 272 7.93 16.47 10.60
N ALA A 273 6.74 16.37 11.16
CA ALA A 273 6.40 17.00 12.44
C ALA A 273 7.27 16.47 13.58
N SER A 274 7.70 15.20 13.52
CA SER A 274 8.58 14.60 14.52
C SER A 274 10.02 15.13 14.48
N THR A 275 10.44 15.75 13.36
CA THR A 275 11.81 16.25 13.16
C THR A 275 11.98 17.73 13.50
N GLN A 276 10.90 18.50 13.65
CA GLN A 276 10.95 19.93 13.99
C GLN A 276 10.92 20.22 15.48
N GLY A 277 10.71 19.20 16.32
CA GLY A 277 10.66 19.30 17.78
C GLY A 277 11.89 18.75 18.52
N ARG A 278 13.01 18.55 17.81
CA ARG A 278 14.27 18.12 18.41
C ARG A 278 15.35 19.20 18.25
#